data_f69d683d4dd5d81b7aeae9c8159c7bfb
#
_entry.id   f69d683d4dd5d81b7aeae9c8159c7bfb
#
_cell.length_a   1.000
_cell.length_b   1.000
_cell.length_c   1.000
_cell.angle_alpha   90.00
_cell.angle_beta   90.00
_cell.angle_gamma   90.00
#
_symmetry.space_group_name_H-M   'P 1'
#
loop_
_entity.id
_entity.type
_entity.pdbx_description
1 polymer ?
#
loop_
_entity_poly.entity_id
_entity_poly.type
_entity_poly.pdbx_seq_one_letter_code
_entity_poly.pdbx_strand_id
1 'polypeptide(L)'
;MSLVWLFKTLLGTLLLPPANGLALLGLAGLFRRRRWAFGLAVLATALLVLQSLPLVADSLLRSLENRAGPVLEEPAGAQAIVVLGSGLAQEAAEYGGDTANERTLIRTRYGAAVARRFGLPVLVSGGRPANATRSEAEVMAGILANEFGVPVRWQESRSQDTADNAAMSAEILKAAGIRRVVLVTQAFHMPRAATLFRAAGLEVVAAPTHFMSGDGAELIWLDFLPRASALQRSYYALHEWLGLAWLHLTTKTKDLR
;
A
#
# COMPACT_ATOMS: atom_id res chain seq x y z
N MET A 1 17.37 4.51 -14.95
CA MET A 1 16.52 3.35 -14.54
C MET A 1 17.29 2.07 -14.83
N SER A 2 17.46 1.18 -13.83
CA SER A 2 18.15 -0.09 -14.06
C SER A 2 17.23 -1.08 -14.82
N LEU A 3 17.84 -1.91 -15.69
CA LEU A 3 17.12 -2.99 -16.40
C LEU A 3 16.36 -3.92 -15.45
N VAL A 4 16.93 -4.17 -14.27
CA VAL A 4 16.32 -5.00 -13.22
C VAL A 4 15.05 -4.34 -12.68
N TRP A 5 15.05 -3.03 -12.47
CA TRP A 5 13.87 -2.28 -12.03
C TRP A 5 12.76 -2.33 -13.09
N LEU A 6 13.11 -2.10 -14.38
CA LEU A 6 12.16 -2.17 -15.48
C LEU A 6 11.53 -3.57 -15.59
N PHE A 7 12.35 -4.63 -15.51
CA PHE A 7 11.85 -6.00 -15.54
C PHE A 7 10.89 -6.32 -14.38
N LYS A 8 11.25 -5.95 -13.16
CA LYS A 8 10.37 -6.14 -11.98
C LYS A 8 9.05 -5.40 -12.15
N THR A 9 9.09 -4.16 -12.62
CA THR A 9 7.89 -3.32 -12.82
C THR A 9 6.99 -3.91 -13.90
N LEU A 10 7.55 -4.30 -15.05
CA LEU A 10 6.80 -4.92 -16.13
C LEU A 10 6.19 -6.25 -15.71
N LEU A 11 6.96 -7.12 -15.05
CA LEU A 11 6.47 -8.40 -14.56
C LEU A 11 5.35 -8.21 -13.52
N GLY A 12 5.55 -7.31 -12.57
CA GLY A 12 4.54 -6.97 -11.56
C GLY A 12 3.26 -6.44 -12.21
N THR A 13 3.38 -5.54 -13.20
CA THR A 13 2.23 -5.00 -13.93
C THR A 13 1.49 -6.09 -14.70
N LEU A 14 2.20 -7.00 -15.37
CA LEU A 14 1.59 -8.08 -16.15
C LEU A 14 0.91 -9.15 -15.28
N LEU A 15 1.29 -9.29 -14.02
CA LEU A 15 0.66 -10.22 -13.08
C LEU A 15 -0.60 -9.65 -12.42
N LEU A 16 -0.82 -8.35 -12.50
CA LEU A 16 -1.91 -7.66 -11.82
C LEU A 16 -3.04 -7.27 -12.77
N PRO A 17 -4.31 -7.20 -12.27
CA PRO A 17 -5.41 -6.70 -13.08
C PRO A 17 -5.25 -5.20 -13.42
N PRO A 18 -5.74 -4.76 -14.60
CA PRO A 18 -6.36 -5.56 -15.64
C PRO A 18 -5.35 -6.19 -16.61
N ALA A 19 -4.05 -5.88 -16.48
CA ALA A 19 -3.03 -6.24 -17.46
C ALA A 19 -2.88 -7.77 -17.65
N ASN A 20 -3.03 -8.56 -16.58
CA ASN A 20 -2.97 -10.01 -16.65
C ASN A 20 -4.03 -10.60 -17.61
N GLY A 21 -5.27 -10.20 -17.47
CA GLY A 21 -6.36 -10.64 -18.35
C GLY A 21 -6.20 -10.13 -19.79
N LEU A 22 -5.83 -8.85 -19.94
CA LEU A 22 -5.61 -8.25 -21.27
C LEU A 22 -4.43 -8.90 -22.01
N ALA A 23 -3.34 -9.22 -21.33
CA ALA A 23 -2.21 -9.93 -21.92
C ALA A 23 -2.60 -11.33 -22.41
N LEU A 24 -3.39 -12.06 -21.63
CA LEU A 24 -3.91 -13.37 -22.02
C LEU A 24 -4.87 -13.27 -23.23
N LEU A 25 -5.74 -12.24 -23.28
CA LEU A 25 -6.60 -11.97 -24.43
C LEU A 25 -5.79 -11.62 -25.67
N GLY A 26 -4.75 -10.79 -25.53
CA GLY A 26 -3.83 -10.47 -26.62
C GLY A 26 -3.15 -11.73 -27.17
N LEU A 27 -2.68 -12.61 -26.28
CA LEU A 27 -2.07 -13.88 -26.64
C LEU A 27 -3.07 -14.81 -27.37
N ALA A 28 -4.30 -14.90 -26.87
CA ALA A 28 -5.38 -15.66 -27.52
C ALA A 28 -5.67 -15.12 -28.92
N GLY A 29 -5.72 -13.79 -29.09
CA GLY A 29 -5.91 -13.13 -30.39
C GLY A 29 -4.78 -13.40 -31.38
N LEU A 30 -3.53 -13.35 -30.92
CA LEU A 30 -2.33 -13.65 -31.73
C LEU A 30 -2.37 -15.09 -32.26
N PHE A 31 -2.81 -16.03 -31.44
CA PHE A 31 -2.89 -17.45 -31.76
C PHE A 31 -4.32 -17.92 -32.12
N ARG A 32 -5.20 -17.05 -32.60
CA ARG A 32 -6.60 -17.29 -32.87
C ARG A 32 -6.88 -18.50 -33.78
N ARG A 33 -5.93 -18.93 -34.60
CA ARG A 33 -6.04 -20.10 -35.45
C ARG A 33 -5.81 -21.45 -34.73
N ARG A 34 -5.34 -21.40 -33.47
CA ARG A 34 -5.09 -22.58 -32.63
C ARG A 34 -6.32 -22.89 -31.78
N ARG A 35 -6.67 -24.17 -31.62
CA ARG A 35 -7.86 -24.61 -30.86
C ARG A 35 -7.83 -24.18 -29.40
N TRP A 36 -6.63 -24.14 -28.77
CA TRP A 36 -6.48 -23.71 -27.39
C TRP A 36 -6.72 -22.20 -27.19
N ALA A 37 -6.61 -21.39 -28.24
CA ALA A 37 -6.77 -19.93 -28.13
C ALA A 37 -8.16 -19.51 -27.64
N PHE A 38 -9.20 -20.26 -28.03
CA PHE A 38 -10.55 -20.04 -27.54
C PHE A 38 -10.64 -20.28 -26.02
N GLY A 39 -10.08 -21.39 -25.51
CA GLY A 39 -10.03 -21.67 -24.08
C GLY A 39 -9.25 -20.61 -23.30
N LEU A 40 -8.15 -20.12 -23.87
CA LEU A 40 -7.38 -19.03 -23.26
C LEU A 40 -8.18 -17.72 -23.23
N ALA A 41 -8.94 -17.38 -24.25
CA ALA A 41 -9.80 -16.20 -24.27
C ALA A 41 -10.91 -16.30 -23.21
N VAL A 42 -11.54 -17.47 -23.09
CA VAL A 42 -12.55 -17.73 -22.04
C VAL A 42 -11.93 -17.56 -20.64
N LEU A 43 -10.76 -18.17 -20.40
CA LEU A 43 -10.05 -18.04 -19.12
C LEU A 43 -9.70 -16.59 -18.79
N ALA A 44 -9.18 -15.85 -19.77
CA ALA A 44 -8.82 -14.45 -19.60
C ALA A 44 -10.04 -13.56 -19.26
N THR A 45 -11.15 -13.80 -19.97
CA THR A 45 -12.42 -13.11 -19.71
C THR A 45 -12.95 -13.44 -18.32
N ALA A 46 -12.98 -14.73 -17.96
CA ALA A 46 -13.40 -15.17 -16.63
C ALA A 46 -12.53 -14.54 -15.51
N LEU A 47 -11.21 -14.47 -15.72
CA LEU A 47 -10.28 -13.84 -14.78
C LEU A 47 -10.60 -12.35 -14.58
N LEU A 48 -10.82 -11.60 -15.67
CA LEU A 48 -11.19 -10.18 -15.60
C LEU A 48 -12.53 -9.97 -14.90
N VAL A 49 -13.53 -10.80 -15.23
CA VAL A 49 -14.85 -10.74 -14.58
C VAL A 49 -14.72 -11.03 -13.09
N LEU A 50 -14.08 -12.13 -12.70
CA LEU A 50 -13.89 -12.50 -11.29
C LEU A 50 -13.18 -11.40 -10.48
N GLN A 51 -12.10 -10.84 -11.03
CA GLN A 51 -11.37 -9.75 -10.39
C GLN A 51 -12.19 -8.45 -10.30
N SER A 52 -13.24 -8.29 -11.09
CA SER A 52 -14.14 -7.13 -11.08
C SER A 52 -15.35 -7.32 -10.17
N LEU A 53 -15.55 -8.52 -9.58
CA LEU A 53 -16.66 -8.76 -8.66
C LEU A 53 -16.36 -8.22 -7.26
N PRO A 54 -17.27 -7.45 -6.64
CA PRO A 54 -17.14 -7.03 -5.24
C PRO A 54 -16.86 -8.18 -4.29
N LEU A 55 -17.59 -9.29 -4.41
CA LEU A 55 -17.40 -10.50 -3.61
C LEU A 55 -15.94 -11.00 -3.61
N VAL A 56 -15.31 -11.05 -4.78
CA VAL A 56 -13.92 -11.51 -4.92
C VAL A 56 -12.95 -10.48 -4.36
N ALA A 57 -13.13 -9.22 -4.72
CA ALA A 57 -12.28 -8.12 -4.28
C ALA A 57 -12.27 -7.98 -2.74
N ASP A 58 -13.46 -8.04 -2.12
CA ASP A 58 -13.62 -7.92 -0.68
C ASP A 58 -13.05 -9.14 0.05
N SER A 59 -13.20 -10.34 -0.51
CA SER A 59 -12.59 -11.56 0.04
C SER A 59 -11.06 -11.47 0.03
N LEU A 60 -10.47 -10.97 -1.07
CA LEU A 60 -9.02 -10.77 -1.19
C LEU A 60 -8.51 -9.72 -0.19
N LEU A 61 -9.19 -8.57 -0.09
CA LEU A 61 -8.82 -7.52 0.88
C LEU A 61 -8.96 -8.01 2.31
N ARG A 62 -10.08 -8.63 2.65
CA ARG A 62 -10.35 -9.17 4.00
C ARG A 62 -9.27 -10.15 4.45
N SER A 63 -8.72 -10.94 3.54
CA SER A 63 -7.62 -11.87 3.83
C SER A 63 -6.33 -11.16 4.29
N LEU A 64 -6.12 -9.91 3.89
CA LEU A 64 -5.02 -9.04 4.32
C LEU A 64 -5.41 -8.23 5.57
N GLU A 65 -6.59 -7.64 5.57
CA GLU A 65 -7.07 -6.77 6.64
C GLU A 65 -7.23 -7.51 7.97
N ASN A 66 -7.63 -8.79 7.94
CA ASN A 66 -7.64 -9.65 9.12
C ASN A 66 -6.25 -9.87 9.74
N ARG A 67 -5.18 -9.62 9.00
CA ARG A 67 -3.78 -9.69 9.46
C ARG A 67 -3.22 -8.33 9.88
N ALA A 68 -3.96 -7.26 9.66
CA ALA A 68 -3.53 -5.89 9.97
C ALA A 68 -3.54 -5.58 11.47
N GLY A 69 -4.26 -6.35 12.23
CA GLY A 69 -4.58 -6.07 13.63
C GLY A 69 -5.85 -5.21 13.80
N PRO A 70 -6.29 -5.03 15.02
CA PRO A 70 -7.47 -4.22 15.34
C PRO A 70 -7.20 -2.72 15.15
N VAL A 71 -8.26 -1.93 15.23
CA VAL A 71 -8.15 -0.47 15.35
C VAL A 71 -7.35 -0.14 16.61
N LEU A 72 -6.45 0.86 16.51
CA LEU A 72 -5.56 1.23 17.60
C LEU A 72 -6.36 1.81 18.78
N GLU A 73 -6.33 1.14 19.91
CA GLU A 73 -6.93 1.62 21.16
C GLU A 73 -5.91 2.28 22.08
N GLU A 74 -4.71 1.69 22.20
CA GLU A 74 -3.62 2.14 23.04
C GLU A 74 -2.28 2.11 22.31
N PRO A 75 -1.35 3.03 22.63
CA PRO A 75 -0.06 3.09 21.95
C PRO A 75 0.91 2.00 22.43
N ALA A 76 0.54 1.19 23.41
CA ALA A 76 1.30 0.03 23.93
C ALA A 76 2.80 0.31 24.15
N GLY A 77 3.13 1.48 24.73
CA GLY A 77 4.50 1.90 25.00
C GLY A 77 5.27 2.40 23.77
N ALA A 78 4.61 2.68 22.66
CA ALA A 78 5.24 3.32 21.49
C ALA A 78 5.74 4.72 21.84
N GLN A 79 6.85 5.09 21.23
CA GLN A 79 7.59 6.34 21.50
C GLN A 79 7.43 7.37 20.38
N ALA A 80 6.96 6.95 19.20
CA ALA A 80 6.70 7.80 18.06
C ALA A 80 5.63 7.17 17.15
N ILE A 81 5.07 7.99 16.26
CA ILE A 81 4.16 7.58 15.20
C ILE A 81 4.90 7.68 13.88
N VAL A 82 4.79 6.67 13.04
CA VAL A 82 5.27 6.69 11.65
C VAL A 82 4.07 6.67 10.72
N VAL A 83 3.94 7.68 9.86
CA VAL A 83 2.90 7.77 8.84
C VAL A 83 3.52 7.55 7.47
N LEU A 84 3.04 6.54 6.74
CA LEU A 84 3.57 6.22 5.41
C LEU A 84 2.82 6.97 4.31
N GLY A 85 3.56 7.48 3.33
CA GLY A 85 3.01 7.97 2.07
C GLY A 85 2.44 6.86 1.18
N SER A 86 1.66 7.23 0.18
CA SER A 86 1.06 6.32 -0.83
C SER A 86 0.83 7.01 -2.16
N GLY A 87 1.66 7.97 -2.50
CA GLY A 87 1.59 8.76 -3.72
C GLY A 87 1.04 10.18 -3.52
N LEU A 88 1.22 10.97 -4.57
CA LEU A 88 0.76 12.37 -4.65
C LEU A 88 -0.27 12.54 -5.78
N ALA A 89 -1.14 13.54 -5.64
CA ALA A 89 -1.81 14.20 -6.74
C ALA A 89 -0.87 15.30 -7.22
N GLN A 90 -0.27 15.09 -8.40
CA GLN A 90 0.70 16.01 -8.96
C GLN A 90 -0.03 17.14 -9.71
N GLU A 91 0.60 18.33 -9.75
CA GLU A 91 0.10 19.48 -10.50
C GLU A 91 -1.35 19.86 -10.15
N ALA A 92 -1.78 19.67 -8.90
CA ALA A 92 -3.10 20.04 -8.43
C ALA A 92 -3.21 21.57 -8.35
N ALA A 93 -3.78 22.18 -9.38
CA ALA A 93 -3.81 23.64 -9.55
C ALA A 93 -4.52 24.36 -8.39
N GLU A 94 -5.57 23.74 -7.82
CA GLU A 94 -6.36 24.25 -6.69
C GLU A 94 -5.57 24.29 -5.38
N TYR A 95 -4.44 23.54 -5.29
CA TYR A 95 -3.52 23.53 -4.15
C TYR A 95 -2.19 24.24 -4.47
N GLY A 96 -2.04 24.80 -5.67
CA GLY A 96 -0.83 25.47 -6.11
C GLY A 96 0.36 24.53 -6.37
N GLY A 97 0.11 23.24 -6.62
CA GLY A 97 1.15 22.25 -6.92
C GLY A 97 0.84 20.85 -6.37
N ASP A 98 1.88 20.08 -6.06
CA ASP A 98 1.73 18.70 -5.59
C ASP A 98 1.06 18.65 -4.21
N THR A 99 0.03 17.82 -4.08
CA THR A 99 -0.66 17.54 -2.83
C THR A 99 -0.81 16.04 -2.58
N ALA A 100 -1.32 15.64 -1.40
CA ALA A 100 -1.56 14.25 -1.10
C ALA A 100 -2.67 13.67 -1.98
N ASN A 101 -2.46 12.47 -2.54
CA ASN A 101 -3.57 11.73 -3.11
C ASN A 101 -4.51 11.22 -1.99
N GLU A 102 -5.66 10.69 -2.38
CA GLU A 102 -6.68 10.19 -1.44
C GLU A 102 -6.09 9.27 -0.36
N ARG A 103 -5.26 8.31 -0.74
CA ARG A 103 -4.69 7.33 0.19
C ARG A 103 -3.70 7.96 1.17
N THR A 104 -2.84 8.83 0.69
CA THR A 104 -1.89 9.57 1.54
C THR A 104 -2.64 10.49 2.50
N LEU A 105 -3.69 11.18 2.03
CA LEU A 105 -4.50 12.06 2.86
C LEU A 105 -5.23 11.30 3.98
N ILE A 106 -5.81 10.13 3.69
CA ILE A 106 -6.46 9.28 4.69
C ILE A 106 -5.45 8.85 5.78
N ARG A 107 -4.25 8.42 5.40
CA ARG A 107 -3.19 8.07 6.37
C ARG A 107 -2.77 9.28 7.20
N THR A 108 -2.55 10.42 6.56
CA THR A 108 -2.16 11.67 7.21
C THR A 108 -3.20 12.12 8.22
N ARG A 109 -4.49 12.11 7.85
CA ARG A 109 -5.61 12.42 8.75
C ARG A 109 -5.67 11.48 9.95
N TYR A 110 -5.51 10.17 9.74
CA TYR A 110 -5.51 9.21 10.83
C TYR A 110 -4.26 9.37 11.71
N GLY A 111 -3.09 9.60 11.12
CA GLY A 111 -1.86 9.94 11.84
C GLY A 111 -2.01 11.16 12.75
N ALA A 112 -2.70 12.21 12.26
CA ALA A 112 -3.03 13.39 13.06
C ALA A 112 -3.96 13.05 14.25
N ALA A 113 -4.97 12.21 14.02
CA ALA A 113 -5.89 11.76 15.10
C ALA A 113 -5.15 10.97 16.17
N VAL A 114 -4.28 10.04 15.77
CA VAL A 114 -3.43 9.25 16.67
C VAL A 114 -2.45 10.14 17.44
N ALA A 115 -1.82 11.10 16.77
CA ALA A 115 -0.88 12.04 17.40
C ALA A 115 -1.55 12.90 18.48
N ARG A 116 -2.73 13.44 18.18
CA ARG A 116 -3.50 14.23 19.17
C ARG A 116 -3.98 13.39 20.34
N ARG A 117 -4.40 12.14 20.08
CA ARG A 117 -4.91 11.23 21.13
C ARG A 117 -3.85 10.81 22.11
N PHE A 118 -2.61 10.57 21.65
CA PHE A 118 -1.54 9.98 22.47
C PHE A 118 -0.38 10.91 22.77
N GLY A 119 -0.32 12.10 22.18
CA GLY A 119 0.75 13.08 22.41
C GLY A 119 2.13 12.63 21.92
N LEU A 120 2.18 11.67 20.98
CA LEU A 120 3.43 11.11 20.47
C LEU A 120 3.98 11.94 19.29
N PRO A 121 5.32 12.11 19.20
CA PRO A 121 5.96 12.78 18.07
C PRO A 121 5.76 11.98 16.76
N VAL A 122 5.65 12.72 15.66
CA VAL A 122 5.36 12.14 14.34
C VAL A 122 6.59 12.15 13.44
N LEU A 123 6.84 11.01 12.80
CA LEU A 123 7.67 10.87 11.62
C LEU A 123 6.75 10.61 10.41
N VAL A 124 6.97 11.32 9.32
CA VAL A 124 6.36 11.04 8.01
C VAL A 124 7.41 10.46 7.07
N SER A 125 7.05 9.41 6.34
CA SER A 125 7.98 8.71 5.43
C SER A 125 7.33 8.52 4.06
N GLY A 126 8.03 9.00 3.03
CA GLY A 126 7.64 8.86 1.64
C GLY A 126 8.53 9.70 0.74
N GLY A 127 9.12 9.06 -0.26
CA GLY A 127 10.04 9.67 -1.19
C GLY A 127 9.38 10.60 -2.19
N ARG A 128 10.15 10.95 -3.23
CA ARG A 128 9.69 11.83 -4.30
C ARG A 128 9.31 10.99 -5.53
N PRO A 129 8.01 10.92 -5.88
CA PRO A 129 7.58 10.27 -7.12
C PRO A 129 8.22 10.92 -8.36
N ALA A 130 8.30 10.16 -9.45
CA ALA A 130 8.76 10.71 -10.73
C ALA A 130 7.88 11.91 -11.14
N ASN A 131 8.53 12.97 -11.64
CA ASN A 131 7.91 14.25 -12.03
C ASN A 131 7.29 15.08 -10.90
N ALA A 132 7.31 14.61 -9.64
CA ALA A 132 6.88 15.43 -8.53
C ALA A 132 7.93 16.49 -8.16
N THR A 133 7.47 17.66 -7.74
CA THR A 133 8.32 18.74 -7.25
C THR A 133 8.67 18.58 -5.77
N ARG A 134 7.82 17.87 -5.02
CA ARG A 134 7.92 17.61 -3.59
C ARG A 134 7.92 16.12 -3.29
N SER A 135 8.47 15.73 -2.15
CA SER A 135 8.33 14.37 -1.63
C SER A 135 6.96 14.18 -0.95
N GLU A 136 6.53 12.92 -0.84
CA GLU A 136 5.32 12.59 -0.08
C GLU A 136 5.45 13.03 1.39
N ALA A 137 6.65 12.87 1.98
CA ALA A 137 6.92 13.30 3.35
C ALA A 137 6.79 14.82 3.52
N GLU A 138 7.30 15.64 2.58
CA GLU A 138 7.15 17.09 2.62
C GLU A 138 5.69 17.53 2.52
N VAL A 139 4.91 16.88 1.66
CA VAL A 139 3.48 17.17 1.50
C VAL A 139 2.71 16.77 2.76
N MET A 140 2.95 15.56 3.29
CA MET A 140 2.30 15.11 4.53
C MET A 140 2.64 16.02 5.72
N ALA A 141 3.89 16.46 5.83
CA ALA A 141 4.31 17.36 6.90
C ALA A 141 3.59 18.71 6.82
N GLY A 142 3.44 19.28 5.61
CA GLY A 142 2.68 20.50 5.40
C GLY A 142 1.20 20.36 5.80
N ILE A 143 0.55 19.27 5.38
CA ILE A 143 -0.85 18.98 5.72
C ILE A 143 -1.01 18.80 7.25
N LEU A 144 -0.14 18.01 7.89
CA LEU A 144 -0.17 17.80 9.34
C LEU A 144 -0.05 19.10 10.12
N ALA A 145 0.91 19.94 9.74
CA ALA A 145 1.15 21.21 10.43
C ALA A 145 0.06 22.25 10.17
N ASN A 146 -0.31 22.48 8.90
CA ASN A 146 -1.15 23.61 8.52
C ASN A 146 -2.65 23.31 8.62
N GLU A 147 -3.08 22.07 8.33
CA GLU A 147 -4.50 21.72 8.33
C GLU A 147 -4.92 21.00 9.62
N PHE A 148 -4.04 20.17 10.19
CA PHE A 148 -4.35 19.39 11.38
C PHE A 148 -3.72 19.94 12.69
N GLY A 149 -2.85 20.94 12.63
CA GLY A 149 -2.18 21.51 13.80
C GLY A 149 -1.25 20.52 14.52
N VAL A 150 -0.72 19.52 13.81
CA VAL A 150 0.17 18.49 14.36
C VAL A 150 1.60 18.72 13.85
N PRO A 151 2.56 19.09 14.70
CA PRO A 151 3.94 19.27 14.28
C PRO A 151 4.58 17.93 13.91
N VAL A 152 5.33 17.91 12.81
CA VAL A 152 6.12 16.77 12.37
C VAL A 152 7.55 16.92 12.89
N ARG A 153 8.02 15.92 13.61
CA ARG A 153 9.37 15.96 14.20
C ARG A 153 10.45 15.46 13.24
N TRP A 154 10.12 14.46 12.41
CA TRP A 154 11.06 13.90 11.43
C TRP A 154 10.38 13.68 10.10
N GLN A 155 11.15 13.91 9.03
CA GLN A 155 10.74 13.65 7.66
C GLN A 155 11.74 12.72 7.00
N GLU A 156 11.27 11.61 6.45
CA GLU A 156 12.04 10.72 5.60
C GLU A 156 11.52 10.89 4.17
N SER A 157 12.34 11.42 3.26
CA SER A 157 11.95 11.86 1.90
C SER A 157 12.77 11.23 0.77
N ARG A 158 13.58 10.20 1.06
CA ARG A 158 14.52 9.59 0.08
C ARG A 158 14.11 8.21 -0.38
N SER A 159 13.18 7.57 0.29
CA SER A 159 12.70 6.22 0.00
C SER A 159 12.11 6.10 -1.39
N GLN A 160 12.33 4.95 -2.04
CA GLN A 160 11.77 4.62 -3.34
C GLN A 160 10.68 3.54 -3.25
N ASP A 161 10.67 2.78 -2.16
CA ASP A 161 9.69 1.73 -1.90
C ASP A 161 9.46 1.54 -0.38
N THR A 162 8.61 0.58 -0.01
CA THR A 162 8.28 0.33 1.40
C THR A 162 9.46 -0.23 2.20
N ALA A 163 10.41 -0.92 1.57
CA ALA A 163 11.59 -1.41 2.26
C ALA A 163 12.53 -0.26 2.61
N ASP A 164 12.70 0.69 1.70
CA ASP A 164 13.43 1.93 1.94
C ASP A 164 12.75 2.77 3.03
N ASN A 165 11.41 2.94 2.97
CA ASN A 165 10.65 3.61 4.03
C ASN A 165 10.99 3.02 5.40
N ALA A 166 10.98 1.69 5.52
CA ALA A 166 11.27 1.01 6.78
C ALA A 166 12.72 1.21 7.23
N ALA A 167 13.69 1.01 6.33
CA ALA A 167 15.11 1.12 6.66
C ALA A 167 15.50 2.54 7.06
N MET A 168 15.11 3.55 6.25
CA MET A 168 15.47 4.95 6.48
C MET A 168 14.72 5.55 7.68
N SER A 169 13.45 5.19 7.90
CA SER A 169 12.74 5.58 9.12
C SER A 169 13.37 4.97 10.36
N ALA A 170 13.80 3.70 10.28
CA ALA A 170 14.47 3.04 11.40
C ALA A 170 15.83 3.69 11.73
N GLU A 171 16.59 4.13 10.72
CA GLU A 171 17.84 4.87 10.92
C GLU A 171 17.59 6.15 11.71
N ILE A 172 16.64 6.99 11.28
CA ILE A 172 16.27 8.25 11.93
C ILE A 172 15.81 8.00 13.38
N LEU A 173 14.91 7.05 13.58
CA LEU A 173 14.29 6.80 14.89
C LEU A 173 15.28 6.17 15.88
N LYS A 174 16.13 5.24 15.44
CA LYS A 174 17.17 4.63 16.29
C LYS A 174 18.21 5.66 16.74
N ALA A 175 18.59 6.59 15.86
CA ALA A 175 19.46 7.71 16.22
C ALA A 175 18.83 8.62 17.30
N ALA A 176 17.50 8.70 17.35
CA ALA A 176 16.74 9.40 18.40
C ALA A 176 16.44 8.53 19.64
N GLY A 177 16.99 7.31 19.73
CA GLY A 177 16.75 6.39 20.84
C GLY A 177 15.38 5.70 20.83
N ILE A 178 14.64 5.76 19.71
CA ILE A 178 13.30 5.22 19.56
C ILE A 178 13.37 3.83 18.94
N ARG A 179 12.69 2.87 19.56
CA ARG A 179 12.65 1.49 19.09
C ARG A 179 11.24 0.95 18.84
N ARG A 180 10.23 1.51 19.55
CA ARG A 180 8.84 1.08 19.42
C ARG A 180 8.00 2.21 18.82
N VAL A 181 7.27 1.91 17.75
CA VAL A 181 6.51 2.90 16.98
C VAL A 181 5.09 2.46 16.70
N VAL A 182 4.17 3.40 16.66
CA VAL A 182 2.86 3.22 16.03
C VAL A 182 3.04 3.41 14.53
N LEU A 183 2.72 2.40 13.73
CA LEU A 183 2.80 2.45 12.26
C LEU A 183 1.41 2.70 11.67
N VAL A 184 1.26 3.79 10.93
CA VAL A 184 0.00 4.20 10.29
C VAL A 184 0.08 3.95 8.78
N THR A 185 -0.78 3.07 8.28
CA THR A 185 -0.97 2.80 6.85
C THR A 185 -2.34 2.16 6.62
N GLN A 186 -2.75 1.95 5.33
CA GLN A 186 -4.00 1.22 5.05
C GLN A 186 -3.96 -0.21 5.59
N ALA A 187 -5.13 -0.70 6.00
CA ALA A 187 -5.27 -2.03 6.59
C ALA A 187 -4.74 -3.14 5.67
N PHE A 188 -5.05 -3.11 4.39
CA PHE A 188 -4.56 -4.11 3.43
C PHE A 188 -3.03 -4.08 3.24
N HIS A 189 -2.38 -2.93 3.44
CA HIS A 189 -0.93 -2.76 3.32
C HIS A 189 -0.18 -3.07 4.63
N MET A 190 -0.86 -2.99 5.77
CA MET A 190 -0.26 -3.15 7.11
C MET A 190 0.57 -4.43 7.27
N PRO A 191 0.12 -5.62 6.82
CA PRO A 191 0.90 -6.84 7.00
C PRO A 191 2.30 -6.75 6.40
N ARG A 192 2.42 -6.20 5.17
CA ARG A 192 3.72 -6.06 4.49
C ARG A 192 4.57 -4.96 5.11
N ALA A 193 3.98 -3.81 5.39
CA ALA A 193 4.68 -2.70 6.01
C ALA A 193 5.23 -3.07 7.40
N ALA A 194 4.41 -3.67 8.27
CA ALA A 194 4.83 -4.09 9.59
C ALA A 194 5.96 -5.13 9.56
N THR A 195 5.92 -6.07 8.61
CA THR A 195 7.00 -7.05 8.41
C THR A 195 8.31 -6.37 8.08
N LEU A 196 8.32 -5.39 7.17
CA LEU A 196 9.51 -4.64 6.77
C LEU A 196 10.05 -3.77 7.91
N PHE A 197 9.18 -3.07 8.66
CA PHE A 197 9.59 -2.25 9.80
C PHE A 197 10.18 -3.09 10.94
N ARG A 198 9.62 -4.29 11.21
CA ARG A 198 10.20 -5.24 12.17
C ARG A 198 11.55 -5.77 11.68
N ALA A 199 11.68 -6.10 10.40
CA ALA A 199 12.94 -6.51 9.79
C ALA A 199 14.01 -5.40 9.85
N ALA A 200 13.59 -4.12 9.79
CA ALA A 200 14.47 -2.97 10.02
C ALA A 200 14.83 -2.76 11.51
N GLY A 201 14.33 -3.61 12.42
CA GLY A 201 14.67 -3.62 13.86
C GLY A 201 13.86 -2.64 14.70
N LEU A 202 12.65 -2.30 14.28
CA LEU A 202 11.67 -1.57 15.07
C LEU A 202 10.59 -2.50 15.64
N GLU A 203 10.10 -2.21 16.82
CA GLU A 203 8.90 -2.81 17.36
C GLU A 203 7.67 -2.05 16.83
N VAL A 204 6.74 -2.75 16.21
CA VAL A 204 5.60 -2.15 15.52
C VAL A 204 4.30 -2.42 16.25
N VAL A 205 3.65 -1.34 16.69
CA VAL A 205 2.25 -1.29 17.08
C VAL A 205 1.47 -0.88 15.83
N ALA A 206 0.61 -1.74 15.33
CA ALA A 206 -0.14 -1.48 14.12
C ALA A 206 -1.27 -0.47 14.38
N ALA A 207 -1.40 0.52 13.51
CA ALA A 207 -2.53 1.45 13.46
C ALA A 207 -3.12 1.43 12.04
N PRO A 208 -3.82 0.35 11.69
CA PRO A 208 -4.43 0.22 10.37
C PRO A 208 -5.56 1.24 10.19
N THR A 209 -5.66 1.79 8.99
CA THR A 209 -6.76 2.69 8.60
C THR A 209 -7.35 2.26 7.26
N HIS A 210 -8.50 2.83 6.89
CA HIS A 210 -9.14 2.61 5.60
C HIS A 210 -9.33 1.12 5.30
N PHE A 211 -10.10 0.44 6.13
CA PHE A 211 -10.59 -0.90 5.85
C PHE A 211 -11.57 -0.83 4.67
N MET A 212 -11.33 -1.61 3.64
CA MET A 212 -12.06 -1.54 2.37
C MET A 212 -12.93 -2.78 2.09
N SER A 213 -12.75 -3.86 2.86
CA SER A 213 -13.45 -5.13 2.63
C SER A 213 -14.89 -5.18 3.13
N GLY A 214 -15.41 -4.05 3.62
CA GLY A 214 -16.73 -4.02 4.27
C GLY A 214 -16.78 -4.80 5.59
N ASP A 215 -17.85 -4.63 6.32
CA ASP A 215 -18.09 -5.21 7.64
C ASP A 215 -18.66 -6.65 7.63
N GLY A 216 -18.70 -7.29 6.46
CA GLY A 216 -19.23 -8.64 6.28
C GLY A 216 -20.76 -8.70 6.23
N ALA A 217 -21.40 -7.59 5.86
CA ALA A 217 -22.83 -7.53 5.59
C ALA A 217 -23.30 -8.67 4.67
N GLU A 218 -24.58 -9.01 4.76
CA GLU A 218 -25.17 -10.05 3.91
C GLU A 218 -24.89 -9.80 2.43
N LEU A 219 -24.53 -10.87 1.72
CA LEU A 219 -24.30 -10.80 0.27
C LEU A 219 -25.59 -10.42 -0.44
N ILE A 220 -25.48 -9.41 -1.30
CA ILE A 220 -26.56 -8.96 -2.16
C ILE A 220 -26.23 -9.28 -3.61
N TRP A 221 -27.27 -9.36 -4.47
CA TRP A 221 -27.07 -9.67 -5.88
C TRP A 221 -26.12 -8.71 -6.61
N LEU A 222 -25.99 -7.48 -6.12
CA LEU A 222 -25.05 -6.47 -6.61
C LEU A 222 -23.58 -6.86 -6.44
N ASP A 223 -23.24 -7.75 -5.52
CA ASP A 223 -21.87 -8.23 -5.28
C ASP A 223 -21.37 -9.17 -6.35
N PHE A 224 -22.29 -9.65 -7.18
CA PHE A 224 -22.01 -10.49 -8.35
C PHE A 224 -21.96 -9.68 -9.67
N LEU A 225 -22.09 -8.35 -9.61
CA LEU A 225 -21.97 -7.51 -10.79
C LEU A 225 -20.58 -6.88 -10.88
N PRO A 226 -19.90 -6.99 -12.03
CA PRO A 226 -18.57 -6.38 -12.23
C PRO A 226 -18.59 -4.85 -12.03
N ARG A 227 -17.60 -4.35 -11.29
CA ARG A 227 -17.42 -2.91 -11.02
C ARG A 227 -15.94 -2.53 -11.16
N ALA A 228 -15.68 -1.33 -11.68
CA ALA A 228 -14.32 -0.78 -11.77
C ALA A 228 -13.67 -0.64 -10.38
N SER A 229 -14.42 -0.23 -9.36
CA SER A 229 -13.93 -0.13 -7.98
C SER A 229 -13.52 -1.48 -7.39
N ALA A 230 -14.21 -2.57 -7.73
CA ALA A 230 -13.84 -3.93 -7.31
C ALA A 230 -12.55 -4.38 -8.00
N LEU A 231 -12.40 -4.11 -9.30
CA LEU A 231 -11.16 -4.41 -10.02
C LEU A 231 -9.96 -3.67 -9.41
N GLN A 232 -10.13 -2.41 -9.02
CA GLN A 232 -9.10 -1.65 -8.34
C GLN A 232 -8.75 -2.24 -6.96
N ARG A 233 -9.75 -2.66 -6.17
CA ARG A 233 -9.53 -3.33 -4.88
C ARG A 233 -8.81 -4.67 -5.04
N SER A 234 -9.19 -5.45 -6.06
CA SER A 234 -8.47 -6.69 -6.41
C SER A 234 -7.01 -6.42 -6.79
N TYR A 235 -6.73 -5.34 -7.53
CA TYR A 235 -5.38 -4.90 -7.82
C TYR A 235 -4.57 -4.65 -6.54
N TYR A 236 -5.13 -3.88 -5.59
CA TYR A 236 -4.42 -3.59 -4.32
C TYR A 236 -4.14 -4.87 -3.53
N ALA A 237 -5.13 -5.73 -3.39
CA ALA A 237 -4.96 -6.97 -2.65
C ALA A 237 -3.92 -7.90 -3.28
N LEU A 238 -3.98 -8.12 -4.58
CA LEU A 238 -3.03 -8.97 -5.31
C LEU A 238 -1.62 -8.38 -5.30
N HIS A 239 -1.47 -7.05 -5.39
CA HIS A 239 -0.19 -6.37 -5.27
C HIS A 239 0.46 -6.64 -3.90
N GLU A 240 -0.31 -6.54 -2.81
CA GLU A 240 0.20 -6.82 -1.47
C GLU A 240 0.55 -8.30 -1.27
N TRP A 241 -0.28 -9.22 -1.79
CA TRP A 241 0.03 -10.65 -1.75
C TRP A 241 1.31 -11.00 -2.51
N LEU A 242 1.52 -10.42 -3.70
CA LEU A 242 2.76 -10.59 -4.45
C LEU A 242 3.96 -10.03 -3.68
N GLY A 243 3.80 -8.86 -3.05
CA GLY A 243 4.83 -8.26 -2.21
C GLY A 243 5.19 -9.13 -1.00
N LEU A 244 4.19 -9.70 -0.31
CA LEU A 244 4.41 -10.64 0.81
C LEU A 244 5.09 -11.94 0.35
N ALA A 245 4.65 -12.50 -0.79
CA ALA A 245 5.28 -13.70 -1.36
C ALA A 245 6.75 -13.43 -1.71
N TRP A 246 7.05 -12.29 -2.31
CA TRP A 246 8.41 -11.86 -2.61
C TRP A 246 9.29 -11.76 -1.36
N LEU A 247 8.78 -11.13 -0.30
CA LEU A 247 9.49 -11.04 0.97
C LEU A 247 9.80 -12.43 1.55
N HIS A 248 8.84 -13.34 1.55
CA HIS A 248 9.03 -14.71 2.03
C HIS A 248 10.14 -15.47 1.27
N LEU A 249 10.16 -15.32 -0.05
CA LEU A 249 11.15 -15.98 -0.90
C LEU A 249 12.57 -15.42 -0.66
N THR A 250 12.68 -14.09 -0.52
CA THR A 250 13.97 -13.41 -0.36
C THR A 250 14.56 -13.57 1.05
N THR A 251 13.72 -13.70 2.08
CA THR A 251 14.18 -13.93 3.46
C THR A 251 14.73 -15.35 3.62
N LYS A 252 14.01 -16.37 3.13
CA LYS A 252 14.49 -17.77 3.16
C LYS A 252 15.84 -17.97 2.46
N THR A 253 16.12 -17.19 1.41
CA THR A 253 17.39 -17.30 0.67
C THR A 253 18.57 -16.68 1.44
N LYS A 254 18.32 -15.76 2.38
CA LYS A 254 19.36 -15.17 3.26
C LYS A 254 19.71 -16.09 4.43
N ASP A 255 18.75 -16.86 4.93
CA ASP A 255 18.97 -17.81 6.04
C ASP A 255 19.68 -19.09 5.60
N LEU A 256 19.83 -19.32 4.28
CA LEU A 256 20.53 -20.48 3.68
C LEU A 256 21.95 -20.15 3.20
N ARG A 257 22.46 -18.97 3.47
CA ARG A 257 23.83 -18.52 3.16
C ARG A 257 24.58 -18.15 4.43
#